data_c7a8f059ada416a646798d535459eab0
#
_entry.id   c7a8f059ada416a646798d535459eab0
#
_cell.length_a   1.000
_cell.length_b   1.000
_cell.length_c   1.000
_cell.angle_alpha   90.00
_cell.angle_beta   90.00
_cell.angle_gamma   90.00
#
_symmetry.space_group_name_H-M   'P 1'
#
loop_
_entity.id
_entity.type
_entity.pdbx_description
1 polymer ?
#
loop_
_entity_poly.entity_id
_entity_poly.type
_entity_poly.pdbx_seq_one_letter_code
_entity_poly.pdbx_strand_id
1 'polypeptide(L)'
;MKLYPSASVAFALSCLSTALLGQADMSKPVQVFLIMGQSNTLEMGKVKGAEGSLEHAVKEEGLYSFMVDDAGAWTKRQDVRNVHVMGSGGPGKARKMRNDWLTVSGRKVGIEQGIGHQLGDAIDAPVLILKSSIGNRSLGWDILPPGSESYVFTDPKDGNNYVYAGYGQSPDRWLKGTKPKPIGWSAGLQYKGDVARAKAVLKDLGKHYPGATKYEVKGFLWWQGDKDRYNAGHAEKYGENLVRLVSALRDEFDAPDAKFVCATLGQTDKVAAKGNEMSILKGMMSLSNSTKNPALKGSVATVYTHPLSMGSSSNAHYGGNAKTYMNVGLAMGEAMLELLQAKKR
;
A
#
# COMPACT_ATOMS: atom_id res chain seq x y z
N MET A 1 -16.64 81.18 -1.00
CA MET A 1 -16.76 80.12 0.05
C MET A 1 -17.29 78.85 -0.66
N LYS A 2 -16.38 77.99 -1.07
CA LYS A 2 -16.71 76.71 -1.81
C LYS A 2 -16.57 75.56 -0.84
N LEU A 3 -17.67 74.89 -0.55
CA LEU A 3 -17.73 73.64 0.24
C LEU A 3 -17.28 72.44 -0.62
N TYR A 4 -16.32 71.68 -0.14
CA TYR A 4 -15.93 70.42 -0.69
C TYR A 4 -16.67 69.28 0.06
N PRO A 5 -17.21 68.26 -0.59
CA PRO A 5 -17.79 67.14 0.07
C PRO A 5 -16.71 66.14 0.52
N SER A 6 -16.77 65.70 1.75
CA SER A 6 -15.96 64.63 2.32
C SER A 6 -16.38 63.28 1.77
N ALA A 7 -15.44 62.59 1.13
CA ALA A 7 -15.60 61.22 0.67
C ALA A 7 -15.32 60.22 1.84
N SER A 8 -16.36 59.53 2.31
CA SER A 8 -16.22 58.44 3.25
C SER A 8 -15.70 57.18 2.52
N VAL A 9 -14.50 56.77 2.86
CA VAL A 9 -13.92 55.49 2.42
C VAL A 9 -14.47 54.40 3.31
N ALA A 10 -15.37 53.60 2.76
CA ALA A 10 -15.80 52.36 3.39
C ALA A 10 -14.73 51.29 3.26
N PHE A 11 -14.10 50.92 4.38
CA PHE A 11 -13.22 49.75 4.44
C PHE A 11 -14.09 48.49 4.44
N ALA A 12 -14.10 47.78 3.29
CA ALA A 12 -14.69 46.45 3.21
C ALA A 12 -13.72 45.48 3.89
N LEU A 13 -14.06 45.04 5.12
CA LEU A 13 -13.43 43.89 5.74
C LEU A 13 -13.81 42.63 4.93
N SER A 14 -12.91 42.20 4.06
CA SER A 14 -13.00 40.85 3.48
C SER A 14 -12.68 39.85 4.58
N CYS A 15 -13.70 39.25 5.16
CA CYS A 15 -13.56 38.03 5.94
C CYS A 15 -13.01 36.94 5.02
N LEU A 16 -11.70 36.71 5.03
CA LEU A 16 -11.13 35.45 4.59
C LEU A 16 -11.68 34.38 5.54
N SER A 17 -12.71 33.69 5.08
CA SER A 17 -13.10 32.41 5.65
C SER A 17 -11.94 31.43 5.40
N THR A 18 -11.07 31.30 6.40
CA THR A 18 -10.26 30.09 6.53
C THR A 18 -11.26 28.95 6.60
N ALA A 19 -11.37 28.19 5.50
CA ALA A 19 -12.03 26.90 5.55
C ALA A 19 -11.27 26.09 6.62
N LEU A 20 -11.83 26.00 7.82
CA LEU A 20 -11.50 24.91 8.73
C LEU A 20 -11.72 23.66 7.90
N LEU A 21 -10.65 22.95 7.56
CA LEU A 21 -10.72 21.57 7.12
C LEU A 21 -11.53 20.86 8.23
N GLY A 22 -12.79 20.55 7.92
CA GLY A 22 -13.72 20.03 8.91
C GLY A 22 -13.12 18.77 9.50
N GLN A 23 -13.07 18.72 10.83
CA GLN A 23 -12.70 17.49 11.53
C GLN A 23 -13.64 16.40 11.02
N ALA A 24 -13.08 15.24 10.63
CA ALA A 24 -13.86 14.11 10.14
C ALA A 24 -15.00 13.76 11.11
N ASP A 25 -16.13 13.33 10.58
CA ASP A 25 -17.26 12.88 11.39
C ASP A 25 -16.90 11.58 12.13
N MET A 26 -16.43 11.72 13.35
CA MET A 26 -15.97 10.63 14.20
C MET A 26 -17.09 9.71 14.69
N SER A 27 -18.36 10.01 14.40
CA SER A 27 -19.51 9.15 14.70
C SER A 27 -19.70 8.03 13.67
N LYS A 28 -19.10 8.17 12.50
CA LYS A 28 -19.16 7.20 11.40
C LYS A 28 -18.29 5.96 11.68
N PRO A 29 -18.60 4.81 11.05
CA PRO A 29 -17.70 3.65 11.11
C PRO A 29 -16.29 3.98 10.61
N VAL A 30 -15.27 3.41 11.27
CA VAL A 30 -13.87 3.56 10.85
C VAL A 30 -13.68 2.97 9.45
N GLN A 31 -13.16 3.78 8.54
CA GLN A 31 -12.82 3.36 7.18
C GLN A 31 -11.44 2.72 7.18
N VAL A 32 -11.37 1.41 6.94
CA VAL A 32 -10.13 0.64 7.02
C VAL A 32 -9.50 0.48 5.65
N PHE A 33 -8.22 0.82 5.55
CA PHE A 33 -7.38 0.61 4.38
C PHE A 33 -6.21 -0.30 4.76
N LEU A 34 -6.20 -1.52 4.23
CA LEU A 34 -5.20 -2.53 4.55
C LEU A 34 -4.03 -2.47 3.57
N ILE A 35 -2.82 -2.22 4.09
CA ILE A 35 -1.57 -2.26 3.32
C ILE A 35 -0.94 -3.64 3.49
N MET A 36 -0.69 -4.33 2.39
CA MET A 36 0.02 -5.61 2.32
C MET A 36 1.09 -5.60 1.23
N GLY A 37 2.02 -6.54 1.32
CA GLY A 37 3.10 -6.68 0.34
C GLY A 37 4.37 -7.21 0.98
N GLN A 38 5.50 -6.58 0.65
CA GLN A 38 6.81 -6.92 1.21
C GLN A 38 7.54 -5.66 1.75
N SER A 39 8.87 -5.65 1.76
CA SER A 39 9.67 -4.57 2.36
C SER A 39 9.37 -3.16 1.82
N ASN A 40 8.88 -3.02 0.59
CA ASN A 40 8.48 -1.72 0.05
C ASN A 40 7.31 -1.08 0.81
N THR A 41 6.47 -1.88 1.46
CA THR A 41 5.38 -1.37 2.32
C THR A 41 5.86 -1.00 3.73
N LEU A 42 7.09 -1.37 4.09
CA LEU A 42 7.65 -1.06 5.40
C LEU A 42 8.21 0.37 5.44
N GLU A 43 8.46 0.85 6.65
CA GLU A 43 9.05 2.17 6.87
C GLU A 43 10.54 2.13 6.54
N MET A 44 10.92 2.51 5.32
CA MET A 44 12.31 2.47 4.86
C MET A 44 12.87 3.85 4.48
N GLY A 45 12.03 4.87 4.22
CA GLY A 45 12.46 6.23 3.94
C GLY A 45 13.07 6.90 5.18
N LYS A 46 14.24 7.52 5.04
CA LYS A 46 14.94 8.21 6.14
C LYS A 46 14.19 9.49 6.52
N VAL A 47 13.96 9.72 7.81
CA VAL A 47 13.37 10.96 8.32
C VAL A 47 14.41 12.08 8.33
N LYS A 48 15.56 11.84 8.96
CA LYS A 48 16.65 12.84 9.10
C LYS A 48 17.82 12.52 8.17
N GLY A 49 18.51 13.56 7.75
CA GLY A 49 19.71 13.47 6.93
C GLY A 49 19.75 14.55 5.84
N ALA A 50 20.70 14.38 4.90
CA ALA A 50 20.85 15.22 3.73
C ALA A 50 19.77 14.92 2.67
N GLU A 51 20.02 15.31 1.44
CA GLU A 51 19.17 15.08 0.26
C GLU A 51 18.59 13.65 0.25
N GLY A 52 17.29 13.54 -0.06
CA GLY A 52 16.53 12.30 -0.05
C GLY A 52 15.94 11.92 1.32
N SER A 53 16.26 12.61 2.42
CA SER A 53 15.52 12.49 3.69
C SER A 53 14.22 13.28 3.67
N LEU A 54 13.26 12.91 4.51
CA LEU A 54 11.99 13.61 4.62
C LEU A 54 12.17 15.04 5.14
N GLU A 55 13.04 15.21 6.13
CA GLU A 55 13.32 16.51 6.73
C GLU A 55 13.90 17.50 5.70
N HIS A 56 14.85 17.05 4.89
CA HIS A 56 15.40 17.85 3.80
C HIS A 56 14.31 18.17 2.75
N ALA A 57 13.53 17.18 2.32
CA ALA A 57 12.46 17.40 1.36
C ALA A 57 11.42 18.42 1.83
N VAL A 58 11.07 18.43 3.12
CA VAL A 58 10.08 19.36 3.69
C VAL A 58 10.70 20.74 3.94
N LYS A 59 11.87 20.82 4.58
CA LYS A 59 12.43 22.08 5.07
C LYS A 59 13.24 22.84 4.02
N GLU A 60 13.99 22.12 3.18
CA GLU A 60 14.90 22.73 2.21
C GLU A 60 14.30 22.78 0.80
N GLU A 61 13.55 21.72 0.40
CA GLU A 61 12.94 21.66 -0.92
C GLU A 61 11.49 22.20 -0.93
N GLY A 62 10.88 22.47 0.23
CA GLY A 62 9.50 22.95 0.35
C GLY A 62 8.42 21.94 -0.09
N LEU A 63 8.78 20.64 -0.16
CA LEU A 63 7.85 19.56 -0.54
C LEU A 63 7.02 19.11 0.66
N TYR A 64 5.83 18.55 0.38
CA TYR A 64 4.97 17.94 1.41
C TYR A 64 4.67 18.89 2.59
N SER A 65 4.30 20.14 2.31
CA SER A 65 4.01 21.18 3.33
C SER A 65 3.00 20.74 4.40
N PHE A 66 2.06 19.85 4.06
CA PHE A 66 1.09 19.26 4.98
C PHE A 66 1.71 18.36 6.07
N MET A 67 2.98 17.98 5.93
CA MET A 67 3.69 17.14 6.91
C MET A 67 4.14 17.90 8.15
N VAL A 68 4.11 19.22 8.13
CA VAL A 68 4.46 20.08 9.28
C VAL A 68 3.34 21.06 9.56
N ASP A 69 3.19 21.44 10.83
CA ASP A 69 2.31 22.51 11.26
C ASP A 69 2.99 23.89 11.14
N ASP A 70 2.26 24.95 11.49
CA ASP A 70 2.76 26.34 11.42
C ASP A 70 3.97 26.58 12.33
N ALA A 71 4.20 25.75 13.34
CA ALA A 71 5.36 25.79 14.22
C ALA A 71 6.54 24.96 13.68
N GLY A 72 6.40 24.31 12.53
CA GLY A 72 7.41 23.43 11.93
C GLY A 72 7.55 22.06 12.59
N ALA A 73 6.63 21.67 13.47
CA ALA A 73 6.57 20.34 14.06
C ALA A 73 5.84 19.38 13.11
N TRP A 74 6.17 18.07 13.21
CA TRP A 74 5.48 17.07 12.40
C TRP A 74 3.99 17.03 12.71
N THR A 75 3.15 17.22 11.70
CA THR A 75 1.70 17.13 11.79
C THR A 75 1.28 15.80 12.43
N LYS A 76 0.35 15.86 13.38
CA LYS A 76 -0.26 14.69 13.99
C LYS A 76 -1.76 14.70 13.70
N ARG A 77 -2.21 13.73 12.90
CA ARG A 77 -3.65 13.57 12.61
C ARG A 77 -4.40 13.11 13.86
N GLN A 78 -5.65 13.56 13.99
CA GLN A 78 -6.54 13.12 15.09
C GLN A 78 -7.68 12.22 14.56
N ASP A 79 -7.74 12.05 13.26
CA ASP A 79 -8.74 11.31 12.48
C ASP A 79 -8.17 10.09 11.76
N VAL A 80 -6.84 10.00 11.61
CA VAL A 80 -6.16 8.88 10.94
C VAL A 80 -5.27 8.12 11.91
N ARG A 81 -5.56 6.84 12.11
CA ARG A 81 -4.69 5.91 12.86
C ARG A 81 -3.75 5.18 11.93
N ASN A 82 -2.52 4.96 12.39
CA ASN A 82 -1.53 4.11 11.75
C ASN A 82 -1.24 2.91 12.66
N VAL A 83 -1.68 1.74 12.22
CA VAL A 83 -1.44 0.47 12.92
C VAL A 83 -0.61 -0.44 12.04
N HIS A 84 0.55 -0.87 12.53
CA HIS A 84 1.42 -1.81 11.82
C HIS A 84 1.70 -3.03 12.67
N VAL A 85 1.32 -4.20 12.16
CA VAL A 85 1.59 -5.51 12.75
C VAL A 85 2.45 -6.34 11.79
N MET A 86 3.39 -7.11 12.34
CA MET A 86 4.32 -7.91 11.56
C MET A 86 4.57 -9.26 12.21
N GLY A 87 4.69 -10.30 11.41
CA GLY A 87 5.09 -11.63 11.84
C GLY A 87 5.49 -12.50 10.65
N SER A 88 6.34 -13.49 10.86
CA SER A 88 6.78 -14.42 9.82
C SER A 88 5.94 -15.70 9.85
N GLY A 89 5.54 -16.16 8.68
CA GLY A 89 4.78 -17.39 8.49
C GLY A 89 3.31 -17.27 8.88
N GLY A 90 2.70 -18.39 9.26
CA GLY A 90 1.28 -18.51 9.55
C GLY A 90 0.77 -17.70 10.75
N PRO A 91 -0.50 -17.93 11.14
CA PRO A 91 -1.08 -17.31 12.33
C PRO A 91 -0.21 -17.52 13.57
N GLY A 92 -0.05 -16.49 14.39
CA GLY A 92 0.77 -16.53 15.59
C GLY A 92 0.95 -15.16 16.19
N LYS A 93 1.88 -15.04 17.15
CA LYS A 93 2.15 -13.76 17.81
C LYS A 93 2.59 -12.71 16.79
N ALA A 94 1.87 -11.60 16.77
CA ALA A 94 2.26 -10.42 16.01
C ALA A 94 3.22 -9.56 16.83
N ARG A 95 4.26 -9.05 16.20
CA ARG A 95 5.00 -7.90 16.67
C ARG A 95 4.25 -6.65 16.25
N LYS A 96 3.79 -5.85 17.21
CA LYS A 96 3.20 -4.55 16.95
C LYS A 96 4.34 -3.56 16.70
N MET A 97 4.36 -2.96 15.52
CA MET A 97 5.38 -2.01 15.11
C MET A 97 4.93 -0.57 15.32
N ARG A 98 3.62 -0.29 15.11
CA ARG A 98 2.96 1.00 15.30
C ARG A 98 1.55 0.79 15.85
N ASN A 99 1.08 1.75 16.63
CA ASN A 99 -0.31 1.86 17.07
C ASN A 99 -0.58 3.29 17.54
N ASP A 100 -0.41 4.25 16.63
CA ASP A 100 -0.44 5.68 16.95
C ASP A 100 -1.35 6.44 16.00
N TRP A 101 -1.70 7.68 16.35
CA TRP A 101 -2.22 8.64 15.40
C TRP A 101 -1.16 8.89 14.32
N LEU A 102 -1.60 9.06 13.06
CA LEU A 102 -0.66 9.23 11.95
C LEU A 102 0.18 10.48 12.17
N THR A 103 1.49 10.28 12.25
CA THR A 103 2.51 11.31 12.36
C THR A 103 3.88 10.71 12.02
N VAL A 104 4.86 11.56 11.79
CA VAL A 104 6.25 11.12 11.68
C VAL A 104 6.78 10.81 13.07
N SER A 105 7.01 9.54 13.34
CA SER A 105 7.60 9.08 14.61
C SER A 105 8.75 8.12 14.36
N GLY A 106 9.91 8.37 14.98
CA GLY A 106 11.10 7.57 14.82
C GLY A 106 11.98 8.02 13.65
N ARG A 107 12.82 7.08 13.14
CA ARG A 107 13.88 7.40 12.17
C ARG A 107 13.50 7.15 10.71
N LYS A 108 12.37 6.50 10.47
CA LYS A 108 11.94 6.09 9.13
C LYS A 108 10.45 6.32 8.91
N VAL A 109 10.08 6.53 7.67
CA VAL A 109 8.70 6.66 7.17
C VAL A 109 8.47 5.68 6.01
N GLY A 110 7.22 5.36 5.76
CA GLY A 110 6.78 4.56 4.62
C GLY A 110 5.63 5.23 3.86
N ILE A 111 4.99 4.46 2.98
CA ILE A 111 3.89 4.94 2.14
C ILE A 111 2.64 5.35 2.94
N GLU A 112 2.49 4.86 4.17
CA GLU A 112 1.35 5.19 5.05
C GLU A 112 1.18 6.68 5.29
N GLN A 113 2.28 7.47 5.25
CA GLN A 113 2.20 8.91 5.44
C GLN A 113 1.45 9.57 4.29
N GLY A 114 1.88 9.34 3.05
CA GLY A 114 1.21 9.88 1.87
C GLY A 114 -0.24 9.39 1.74
N ILE A 115 -0.46 8.08 1.89
CA ILE A 115 -1.80 7.47 1.84
C ILE A 115 -2.71 8.08 2.92
N GLY A 116 -2.24 8.13 4.16
CA GLY A 116 -3.06 8.57 5.29
C GLY A 116 -3.43 10.05 5.24
N HIS A 117 -2.55 10.92 4.76
CA HIS A 117 -2.88 12.33 4.54
C HIS A 117 -3.92 12.48 3.40
N GLN A 118 -3.70 11.84 2.24
CA GLN A 118 -4.65 11.88 1.13
C GLN A 118 -6.05 11.40 1.53
N LEU A 119 -6.13 10.25 2.20
CA LEU A 119 -7.41 9.67 2.59
C LEU A 119 -8.07 10.46 3.73
N GLY A 120 -7.30 10.91 4.72
CA GLY A 120 -7.82 11.67 5.83
C GLY A 120 -8.35 13.06 5.43
N ASP A 121 -7.75 13.70 4.43
CA ASP A 121 -8.21 15.00 3.93
C ASP A 121 -9.51 14.89 3.11
N ALA A 122 -9.73 13.74 2.47
CA ALA A 122 -10.86 13.56 1.55
C ALA A 122 -12.05 12.80 2.14
N ILE A 123 -11.84 12.02 3.21
CA ILE A 123 -12.88 11.15 3.78
C ILE A 123 -13.42 11.77 5.07
N ASP A 124 -14.69 12.15 5.06
CA ASP A 124 -15.41 12.64 6.24
C ASP A 124 -15.84 11.47 7.15
N ALA A 125 -14.86 10.73 7.65
CA ALA A 125 -15.00 9.63 8.61
C ALA A 125 -13.64 9.28 9.23
N PRO A 126 -13.59 8.60 10.39
CA PRO A 126 -12.34 8.12 10.97
C PRO A 126 -11.66 7.10 10.02
N VAL A 127 -10.35 7.24 9.83
CA VAL A 127 -9.54 6.41 8.93
C VAL A 127 -8.55 5.55 9.71
N LEU A 128 -8.46 4.28 9.38
CA LEU A 128 -7.44 3.34 9.87
C LEU A 128 -6.57 2.86 8.72
N ILE A 129 -5.31 3.26 8.71
CA ILE A 129 -4.28 2.66 7.87
C ILE A 129 -3.72 1.46 8.64
N LEU A 130 -4.11 0.26 8.21
CA LEU A 130 -3.69 -0.99 8.83
C LEU A 130 -2.66 -1.68 7.93
N LYS A 131 -1.43 -1.80 8.40
CA LYS A 131 -0.36 -2.48 7.69
C LYS A 131 -0.12 -3.87 8.30
N SER A 132 -0.24 -4.93 7.48
CA SER A 132 0.12 -6.30 7.85
C SER A 132 1.02 -6.87 6.77
N SER A 133 2.34 -6.76 6.98
CA SER A 133 3.34 -7.18 6.00
C SER A 133 4.70 -7.41 6.64
N ILE A 134 5.55 -8.18 5.93
CA ILE A 134 6.95 -8.43 6.31
C ILE A 134 7.81 -8.42 5.04
N GLY A 135 9.10 -8.12 5.18
CA GLY A 135 10.05 -8.09 4.06
C GLY A 135 10.33 -9.46 3.43
N ASN A 136 10.83 -9.43 2.19
CA ASN A 136 11.36 -10.58 1.45
C ASN A 136 10.35 -11.74 1.29
N ARG A 137 9.14 -11.42 0.80
CA ARG A 137 8.05 -12.39 0.53
C ARG A 137 7.60 -12.30 -0.92
N SER A 138 7.46 -13.47 -1.56
CA SER A 138 6.95 -13.60 -2.93
C SER A 138 5.44 -13.79 -2.97
N LEU A 139 4.79 -13.28 -4.00
CA LEU A 139 3.39 -13.56 -4.29
C LEU A 139 3.24 -15.00 -4.83
N GLY A 140 4.22 -15.48 -5.59
CA GLY A 140 4.20 -16.82 -6.19
C GLY A 140 4.38 -17.97 -5.20
N TRP A 141 4.79 -17.69 -3.96
CA TRP A 141 5.02 -18.71 -2.94
C TRP A 141 4.52 -18.30 -1.55
N ASP A 142 5.20 -17.31 -0.93
CA ASP A 142 4.96 -16.95 0.48
C ASP A 142 3.55 -16.43 0.71
N ILE A 143 3.08 -15.54 -0.18
CA ILE A 143 1.77 -14.86 -0.08
C ILE A 143 0.80 -15.41 -1.15
N LEU A 144 1.05 -16.62 -1.66
CA LEU A 144 0.18 -17.23 -2.65
C LEU A 144 -1.26 -17.31 -2.13
N PRO A 145 -2.25 -16.74 -2.84
CA PRO A 145 -3.63 -16.69 -2.34
C PRO A 145 -4.32 -18.05 -2.42
N PRO A 146 -5.35 -18.29 -1.57
CA PRO A 146 -6.18 -19.50 -1.64
C PRO A 146 -6.72 -19.77 -3.03
N GLY A 147 -6.87 -21.05 -3.39
CA GLY A 147 -7.37 -21.48 -4.69
C GLY A 147 -6.34 -21.41 -5.82
N SER A 148 -5.08 -21.02 -5.54
CA SER A 148 -4.00 -21.13 -6.52
C SER A 148 -3.60 -22.58 -6.74
N GLU A 149 -3.63 -23.01 -8.01
CA GLU A 149 -3.29 -24.38 -8.40
C GLU A 149 -1.79 -24.54 -8.67
N SER A 150 -1.28 -25.76 -8.58
CA SER A 150 0.06 -26.10 -9.03
C SER A 150 0.13 -26.07 -10.57
N TYR A 151 1.29 -25.70 -11.09
CA TYR A 151 1.52 -25.60 -12.54
C TYR A 151 2.91 -26.10 -12.91
N VAL A 152 3.06 -26.50 -14.17
CA VAL A 152 4.38 -26.87 -14.73
C VAL A 152 4.96 -25.66 -15.47
N PHE A 153 6.24 -25.41 -15.21
CA PHE A 153 6.98 -24.33 -15.88
C PHE A 153 8.38 -24.85 -16.24
N THR A 154 8.82 -24.55 -17.46
CA THR A 154 10.18 -24.84 -17.92
C THR A 154 11.10 -23.71 -17.51
N ASP A 155 12.05 -23.98 -16.60
CA ASP A 155 12.99 -22.96 -16.13
C ASP A 155 13.99 -22.62 -17.26
N PRO A 156 14.05 -21.37 -17.71
CA PRO A 156 14.96 -20.99 -18.81
C PRO A 156 16.43 -21.06 -18.44
N LYS A 157 16.78 -21.22 -17.16
CA LYS A 157 18.17 -21.32 -16.71
C LYS A 157 18.79 -22.70 -16.96
N ASP A 158 17.99 -23.75 -16.82
CA ASP A 158 18.48 -25.14 -16.92
C ASP A 158 17.68 -26.02 -17.89
N GLY A 159 16.58 -25.49 -18.46
CA GLY A 159 15.71 -26.17 -19.40
C GLY A 159 14.83 -27.27 -18.76
N ASN A 160 14.86 -27.42 -17.45
CA ASN A 160 14.09 -28.44 -16.76
C ASN A 160 12.63 -28.01 -16.55
N ASN A 161 11.74 -29.00 -16.53
CA ASN A 161 10.35 -28.81 -16.16
C ASN A 161 10.20 -28.95 -14.65
N TYR A 162 9.72 -27.90 -13.99
CA TYR A 162 9.38 -27.91 -12.58
C TYR A 162 7.88 -27.84 -12.37
N VAL A 163 7.40 -28.55 -11.36
CA VAL A 163 6.06 -28.33 -10.81
C VAL A 163 6.20 -27.28 -9.71
N TYR A 164 5.53 -26.16 -9.88
CA TYR A 164 5.41 -25.12 -8.87
C TYR A 164 4.22 -25.41 -7.96
N ALA A 165 4.39 -25.18 -6.68
CA ALA A 165 3.39 -25.48 -5.67
C ALA A 165 2.11 -24.66 -5.83
N GLY A 166 0.98 -25.30 -5.72
CA GLY A 166 -0.30 -24.65 -5.43
C GLY A 166 -0.45 -24.33 -3.96
N TYR A 167 -1.49 -23.57 -3.62
CA TYR A 167 -1.75 -23.14 -2.24
C TYR A 167 -1.74 -24.32 -1.24
N GLY A 168 -1.01 -24.14 -0.14
CA GLY A 168 -0.86 -25.15 0.91
C GLY A 168 0.17 -26.23 0.63
N GLN A 169 0.66 -26.37 -0.59
CA GLN A 169 1.66 -27.39 -0.95
C GLN A 169 3.09 -26.96 -0.53
N SER A 170 4.01 -27.91 -0.54
CA SER A 170 5.43 -27.76 -0.18
C SER A 170 6.27 -28.82 -0.90
N PRO A 171 7.51 -28.52 -1.33
CA PRO A 171 8.21 -27.24 -1.27
C PRO A 171 7.72 -26.25 -2.33
N ASP A 172 8.41 -25.10 -2.51
CA ASP A 172 8.11 -24.06 -3.52
C ASP A 172 7.96 -24.64 -4.94
N ARG A 173 8.91 -25.49 -5.33
CA ARG A 173 8.89 -26.23 -6.62
C ARG A 173 9.66 -27.53 -6.51
N TRP A 174 9.39 -28.46 -7.42
CA TRP A 174 10.13 -29.72 -7.55
C TRP A 174 10.21 -30.14 -9.01
N LEU A 175 11.22 -30.97 -9.35
CA LEU A 175 11.40 -31.48 -10.71
C LEU A 175 10.20 -32.32 -11.11
N LYS A 176 9.61 -32.07 -12.28
CA LYS A 176 8.48 -32.85 -12.80
C LYS A 176 8.86 -34.34 -12.88
N GLY A 177 7.95 -35.20 -12.42
CA GLY A 177 8.16 -36.64 -12.34
C GLY A 177 8.85 -37.12 -11.04
N THR A 178 9.27 -36.21 -10.15
CA THR A 178 9.80 -36.56 -8.83
C THR A 178 8.77 -36.35 -7.73
N LYS A 179 8.93 -37.06 -6.61
CA LYS A 179 8.10 -36.84 -5.43
C LYS A 179 8.58 -35.61 -4.67
N PRO A 180 7.68 -34.64 -4.36
CA PRO A 180 8.05 -33.48 -3.57
C PRO A 180 8.52 -33.86 -2.16
N LYS A 181 9.53 -33.16 -1.67
CA LYS A 181 10.03 -33.28 -0.28
C LYS A 181 9.60 -32.03 0.49
N PRO A 182 8.52 -32.12 1.30
CA PRO A 182 8.03 -30.98 2.07
C PRO A 182 9.09 -30.39 3.00
N ILE A 183 9.03 -29.07 3.19
CA ILE A 183 9.86 -28.31 4.12
C ILE A 183 8.96 -27.66 5.19
N GLY A 184 9.53 -27.02 6.21
CA GLY A 184 8.78 -26.34 7.27
C GLY A 184 7.98 -25.09 6.83
N TRP A 185 7.79 -24.92 5.52
CA TRP A 185 7.05 -23.82 4.91
C TRP A 185 6.16 -24.33 3.78
N SER A 186 4.99 -23.71 3.57
CA SER A 186 4.07 -24.05 2.48
C SER A 186 3.60 -22.80 1.74
N ALA A 187 3.15 -22.99 0.51
CA ALA A 187 2.58 -21.94 -0.32
C ALA A 187 1.42 -21.23 0.40
N GLY A 188 1.46 -19.91 0.47
CA GLY A 188 0.45 -19.10 1.15
C GLY A 188 0.57 -19.03 2.67
N LEU A 189 1.61 -19.62 3.27
CA LEU A 189 1.76 -19.58 4.74
C LEU A 189 1.84 -18.15 5.28
N GLN A 190 2.56 -17.25 4.60
CA GLN A 190 2.64 -15.85 4.97
C GLN A 190 1.31 -15.12 4.75
N TYR A 191 0.59 -15.43 3.64
CA TYR A 191 -0.76 -14.91 3.40
C TYR A 191 -1.69 -15.20 4.60
N LYS A 192 -1.77 -16.47 5.03
CA LYS A 192 -2.56 -16.86 6.21
C LYS A 192 -2.20 -16.04 7.44
N GLY A 193 -0.89 -15.83 7.65
CA GLY A 193 -0.41 -15.09 8.81
C GLY A 193 -0.75 -13.61 8.75
N ASP A 194 -0.55 -12.96 7.60
CA ASP A 194 -0.80 -11.52 7.45
C ASP A 194 -2.30 -11.21 7.55
N VAL A 195 -3.17 -12.03 6.94
CA VAL A 195 -4.62 -11.93 7.07
C VAL A 195 -5.05 -12.12 8.54
N ALA A 196 -4.57 -13.16 9.21
CA ALA A 196 -4.92 -13.42 10.61
C ALA A 196 -4.50 -12.28 11.55
N ARG A 197 -3.32 -11.68 11.33
CA ARG A 197 -2.83 -10.54 12.11
C ARG A 197 -3.66 -9.29 11.89
N ALA A 198 -4.05 -9.01 10.66
CA ALA A 198 -4.95 -7.90 10.33
C ALA A 198 -6.33 -8.09 10.96
N LYS A 199 -6.92 -9.28 10.84
CA LYS A 199 -8.21 -9.63 11.48
C LYS A 199 -8.15 -9.50 13.01
N ALA A 200 -7.03 -9.84 13.64
CA ALA A 200 -6.85 -9.68 15.07
C ALA A 200 -6.87 -8.20 15.51
N VAL A 201 -6.30 -7.30 14.71
CA VAL A 201 -6.42 -5.85 14.95
C VAL A 201 -7.87 -5.39 14.85
N LEU A 202 -8.58 -5.80 13.81
CA LEU A 202 -9.97 -5.40 13.58
C LEU A 202 -10.93 -5.97 14.64
N LYS A 203 -10.67 -7.18 15.13
CA LYS A 203 -11.43 -7.78 16.25
C LYS A 203 -11.31 -6.97 17.54
N ASP A 204 -10.16 -6.39 17.80
CA ASP A 204 -9.87 -5.56 18.98
C ASP A 204 -9.84 -4.05 18.62
N LEU A 205 -10.72 -3.61 17.71
CA LEU A 205 -10.71 -2.27 17.11
C LEU A 205 -10.51 -1.14 18.14
N GLY A 206 -11.25 -1.16 19.25
CA GLY A 206 -11.18 -0.11 20.27
C GLY A 206 -9.81 0.05 20.94
N LYS A 207 -8.95 -1.01 20.91
CA LYS A 207 -7.55 -0.91 21.38
C LYS A 207 -6.64 -0.24 20.34
N HIS A 208 -7.05 -0.21 19.10
CA HIS A 208 -6.27 0.30 17.98
C HIS A 208 -6.79 1.64 17.47
N TYR A 209 -8.09 1.85 17.57
CA TYR A 209 -8.74 3.12 17.26
C TYR A 209 -9.63 3.52 18.48
N PRO A 210 -9.16 4.41 19.38
CA PRO A 210 -9.88 4.77 20.59
C PRO A 210 -11.29 5.30 20.33
N GLY A 211 -12.27 4.74 21.03
CA GLY A 211 -13.68 5.12 20.89
C GLY A 211 -14.43 4.44 19.74
N ALA A 212 -13.74 3.75 18.84
CA ALA A 212 -14.38 3.08 17.73
C ALA A 212 -15.01 1.73 18.13
N THR A 213 -16.23 1.49 17.62
CA THR A 213 -16.98 0.23 17.82
C THR A 213 -17.33 -0.48 16.52
N LYS A 214 -17.25 0.24 15.39
CA LYS A 214 -17.62 -0.26 14.04
C LYS A 214 -16.56 0.12 13.03
N TYR A 215 -16.39 -0.71 12.03
CA TYR A 215 -15.51 -0.43 10.89
C TYR A 215 -16.09 -0.97 9.58
N GLU A 216 -15.56 -0.47 8.48
CA GLU A 216 -15.78 -0.98 7.13
C GLU A 216 -14.43 -1.08 6.41
N VAL A 217 -14.13 -2.23 5.80
CA VAL A 217 -12.94 -2.38 4.95
C VAL A 217 -13.23 -1.78 3.59
N LYS A 218 -12.62 -0.65 3.27
CA LYS A 218 -12.85 0.12 2.04
C LYS A 218 -11.85 -0.18 0.95
N GLY A 219 -10.64 -0.62 1.33
CA GLY A 219 -9.65 -0.87 0.30
C GLY A 219 -8.42 -1.61 0.77
N PHE A 220 -7.72 -2.15 -0.22
CA PHE A 220 -6.44 -2.84 -0.09
C PHE A 220 -5.39 -2.10 -0.92
N LEU A 221 -4.19 -1.96 -0.38
CA LEU A 221 -3.05 -1.32 -1.04
C LEU A 221 -1.89 -2.32 -1.06
N TRP A 222 -1.36 -2.56 -2.25
CA TRP A 222 -0.37 -3.60 -2.50
C TRP A 222 0.90 -3.04 -3.14
N TRP A 223 2.05 -3.28 -2.50
CA TRP A 223 3.35 -2.95 -3.07
C TRP A 223 4.35 -4.07 -2.84
N GLN A 224 4.49 -4.95 -3.84
CA GLN A 224 5.30 -6.16 -3.78
C GLN A 224 5.75 -6.52 -5.22
N GLY A 225 6.63 -7.48 -5.39
CA GLY A 225 7.09 -7.99 -6.69
C GLY A 225 8.60 -8.23 -6.71
N ASP A 226 9.34 -7.57 -5.83
CA ASP A 226 10.81 -7.66 -5.83
C ASP A 226 11.30 -9.09 -5.61
N LYS A 227 10.68 -9.86 -4.73
CA LYS A 227 11.07 -11.25 -4.48
C LYS A 227 10.76 -12.17 -5.66
N ASP A 228 9.66 -11.95 -6.35
CA ASP A 228 9.21 -12.79 -7.47
C ASP A 228 10.12 -12.66 -8.70
N ARG A 229 10.77 -11.52 -8.91
CA ARG A 229 11.66 -11.29 -10.07
C ARG A 229 12.89 -12.22 -10.10
N TYR A 230 13.22 -12.85 -8.98
CA TYR A 230 14.31 -13.83 -8.91
C TYR A 230 13.90 -15.25 -9.32
N ASN A 231 12.60 -15.48 -9.60
CA ASN A 231 12.06 -16.78 -10.00
C ASN A 231 11.16 -16.61 -11.23
N ALA A 232 11.57 -17.20 -12.35
CA ALA A 232 10.88 -17.03 -13.63
C ALA A 232 9.44 -17.59 -13.61
N GLY A 233 9.20 -18.71 -12.93
CA GLY A 233 7.86 -19.27 -12.80
C GLY A 233 6.94 -18.37 -11.95
N HIS A 234 7.44 -17.80 -10.87
CA HIS A 234 6.66 -16.82 -10.08
C HIS A 234 6.35 -15.56 -10.89
N ALA A 235 7.35 -15.04 -11.62
CA ALA A 235 7.18 -13.85 -12.46
C ALA A 235 6.14 -14.07 -13.57
N GLU A 236 6.12 -15.25 -14.18
CA GLU A 236 5.17 -15.64 -15.24
C GLU A 236 3.72 -15.65 -14.71
N LYS A 237 3.51 -16.19 -13.51
CA LYS A 237 2.18 -16.30 -12.88
C LYS A 237 1.77 -15.09 -12.04
N TYR A 238 2.60 -14.05 -11.97
CA TYR A 238 2.38 -12.92 -11.08
C TYR A 238 1.01 -12.25 -11.30
N GLY A 239 0.64 -11.99 -12.55
CA GLY A 239 -0.64 -11.32 -12.88
C GLY A 239 -1.86 -12.15 -12.48
N GLU A 240 -1.85 -13.46 -12.73
CA GLU A 240 -2.92 -14.37 -12.33
C GLU A 240 -3.07 -14.44 -10.80
N ASN A 241 -1.93 -14.56 -10.10
CA ASN A 241 -1.90 -14.58 -8.64
C ASN A 241 -2.39 -13.27 -8.03
N LEU A 242 -2.08 -12.13 -8.68
CA LEU A 242 -2.52 -10.81 -8.23
C LEU A 242 -4.04 -10.64 -8.37
N VAL A 243 -4.64 -11.08 -9.48
CA VAL A 243 -6.10 -11.10 -9.66
C VAL A 243 -6.76 -11.97 -8.58
N ARG A 244 -6.21 -13.15 -8.33
CA ARG A 244 -6.71 -14.07 -7.31
C ARG A 244 -6.57 -13.49 -5.90
N LEU A 245 -5.48 -12.76 -5.63
CA LEU A 245 -5.28 -12.06 -4.36
C LEU A 245 -6.38 -11.03 -4.08
N VAL A 246 -6.80 -10.27 -5.09
CA VAL A 246 -7.90 -9.30 -4.94
C VAL A 246 -9.17 -9.98 -4.47
N SER A 247 -9.58 -11.07 -5.12
CA SER A 247 -10.76 -11.83 -4.73
C SER A 247 -10.62 -12.43 -3.34
N ALA A 248 -9.49 -13.09 -3.08
CA ALA A 248 -9.23 -13.72 -1.78
C ALA A 248 -9.25 -12.72 -0.61
N LEU A 249 -8.72 -11.51 -0.78
CA LEU A 249 -8.78 -10.48 0.27
C LEU A 249 -10.21 -9.97 0.48
N ARG A 250 -10.99 -9.80 -0.58
CA ARG A 250 -12.41 -9.41 -0.45
C ARG A 250 -13.22 -10.45 0.32
N ASP A 251 -13.00 -11.72 0.02
CA ASP A 251 -13.67 -12.84 0.71
C ASP A 251 -13.24 -12.92 2.18
N GLU A 252 -11.93 -12.80 2.45
CA GLU A 252 -11.39 -12.89 3.81
C GLU A 252 -11.90 -11.80 4.75
N PHE A 253 -12.13 -10.60 4.23
CA PHE A 253 -12.56 -9.45 5.03
C PHE A 253 -14.06 -9.13 4.88
N ASP A 254 -14.83 -9.99 4.22
CA ASP A 254 -16.27 -9.77 3.92
C ASP A 254 -16.51 -8.38 3.30
N ALA A 255 -15.68 -8.03 2.31
CA ALA A 255 -15.63 -6.71 1.72
C ALA A 255 -15.64 -6.77 0.17
N PRO A 256 -16.74 -7.27 -0.44
CA PRO A 256 -16.81 -7.53 -1.88
C PRO A 256 -16.63 -6.27 -2.73
N ASP A 257 -16.98 -5.11 -2.20
CA ASP A 257 -16.89 -3.80 -2.87
C ASP A 257 -15.56 -3.07 -2.58
N ALA A 258 -14.69 -3.62 -1.70
CA ALA A 258 -13.42 -2.98 -1.34
C ALA A 258 -12.54 -2.77 -2.57
N LYS A 259 -11.97 -1.58 -2.67
CA LYS A 259 -11.10 -1.18 -3.78
C LYS A 259 -9.71 -1.78 -3.60
N PHE A 260 -8.98 -1.92 -4.71
CA PHE A 260 -7.62 -2.44 -4.66
C PHE A 260 -6.68 -1.56 -5.50
N VAL A 261 -5.60 -1.08 -4.88
CA VAL A 261 -4.57 -0.29 -5.55
C VAL A 261 -3.25 -1.04 -5.50
N CYS A 262 -2.68 -1.32 -6.67
CA CYS A 262 -1.36 -1.93 -6.84
C CYS A 262 -0.33 -0.87 -7.25
N ALA A 263 0.83 -0.85 -6.59
CA ALA A 263 1.98 -0.07 -7.02
C ALA A 263 3.02 -0.96 -7.71
N THR A 264 3.57 -0.51 -8.84
CA THR A 264 4.63 -1.24 -9.56
C THR A 264 5.98 -1.12 -8.83
N LEU A 265 7.00 -1.84 -9.28
CA LEU A 265 8.36 -1.66 -8.77
C LEU A 265 8.98 -0.39 -9.36
N GLY A 266 9.55 0.48 -8.52
CA GLY A 266 10.03 1.80 -8.94
C GLY A 266 11.21 1.76 -9.90
N GLN A 267 12.08 0.74 -9.83
CA GLN A 267 13.18 0.59 -10.80
C GLN A 267 12.72 0.10 -12.17
N THR A 268 11.50 -0.44 -12.29
CA THR A 268 11.07 -1.13 -13.51
C THR A 268 10.50 -0.13 -14.53
N ASP A 269 11.32 0.26 -15.50
CA ASP A 269 10.91 1.08 -16.63
C ASP A 269 10.12 0.26 -17.65
N LYS A 270 8.97 0.78 -18.11
CA LYS A 270 8.08 0.08 -19.04
C LYS A 270 8.64 -0.13 -20.45
N VAL A 271 9.70 0.58 -20.81
CA VAL A 271 10.39 0.48 -22.11
C VAL A 271 11.65 -0.36 -21.98
N ALA A 272 12.44 -0.13 -20.92
CA ALA A 272 13.76 -0.74 -20.74
C ALA A 272 13.71 -2.10 -20.01
N ALA A 273 12.68 -2.39 -19.23
CA ALA A 273 12.58 -3.64 -18.47
C ALA A 273 12.54 -4.87 -19.37
N LYS A 274 13.16 -5.96 -18.91
CA LYS A 274 13.24 -7.25 -19.62
C LYS A 274 13.04 -8.41 -18.66
N GLY A 275 12.81 -9.62 -19.23
CA GLY A 275 12.72 -10.86 -18.47
C GLY A 275 11.67 -10.79 -17.35
N ASN A 276 11.99 -11.32 -16.20
CA ASN A 276 11.06 -11.45 -15.07
C ASN A 276 10.49 -10.09 -14.59
N GLU A 277 11.29 -9.03 -14.62
CA GLU A 277 10.79 -7.68 -14.25
C GLU A 277 9.69 -7.20 -15.18
N MET A 278 9.86 -7.43 -16.50
CA MET A 278 8.82 -7.09 -17.48
C MET A 278 7.58 -7.96 -17.31
N SER A 279 7.72 -9.25 -17.01
CA SER A 279 6.58 -10.14 -16.76
C SER A 279 5.76 -9.65 -15.55
N ILE A 280 6.43 -9.30 -14.45
CA ILE A 280 5.79 -8.74 -13.26
C ILE A 280 5.10 -7.40 -13.56
N LEU A 281 5.79 -6.47 -14.24
CA LEU A 281 5.21 -5.19 -14.64
C LEU A 281 3.95 -5.38 -15.49
N LYS A 282 4.02 -6.25 -16.51
CA LYS A 282 2.85 -6.58 -17.35
C LYS A 282 1.71 -7.18 -16.54
N GLY A 283 2.02 -8.05 -15.57
CA GLY A 283 1.05 -8.60 -14.64
C GLY A 283 0.34 -7.51 -13.81
N MET A 284 1.10 -6.60 -13.22
CA MET A 284 0.58 -5.47 -12.44
C MET A 284 -0.26 -4.52 -13.30
N MET A 285 0.26 -4.12 -14.46
CA MET A 285 -0.45 -3.20 -15.38
C MET A 285 -1.71 -3.82 -15.98
N SER A 286 -1.74 -5.14 -16.15
CA SER A 286 -2.92 -5.84 -16.65
C SER A 286 -4.06 -5.93 -15.65
N LEU A 287 -3.81 -5.72 -14.35
CA LEU A 287 -4.83 -5.81 -13.30
C LEU A 287 -5.99 -4.85 -13.57
N SER A 288 -5.70 -3.60 -13.91
CA SER A 288 -6.69 -2.56 -14.22
C SER A 288 -7.22 -2.60 -15.66
N ASN A 289 -6.78 -3.56 -16.47
CA ASN A 289 -7.29 -3.73 -17.82
C ASN A 289 -8.67 -4.40 -17.81
N SER A 290 -9.72 -3.63 -18.04
CA SER A 290 -11.10 -4.09 -17.99
C SER A 290 -11.46 -5.14 -19.06
N THR A 291 -10.71 -5.23 -20.15
CA THR A 291 -10.90 -6.28 -21.16
C THR A 291 -10.35 -7.63 -20.68
N LYS A 292 -9.20 -7.62 -19.99
CA LYS A 292 -8.61 -8.83 -19.42
C LYS A 292 -9.29 -9.27 -18.12
N ASN A 293 -9.70 -8.31 -17.30
CA ASN A 293 -10.28 -8.54 -15.99
C ASN A 293 -11.62 -7.80 -15.83
N PRO A 294 -12.67 -8.17 -16.59
CA PRO A 294 -13.94 -7.44 -16.60
C PRO A 294 -14.62 -7.37 -15.21
N ALA A 295 -14.48 -8.40 -14.38
CA ALA A 295 -14.98 -8.46 -13.02
C ALA A 295 -14.32 -7.44 -12.07
N LEU A 296 -13.15 -6.93 -12.41
CA LEU A 296 -12.40 -5.95 -11.61
C LEU A 296 -12.59 -4.50 -12.10
N LYS A 297 -13.35 -4.30 -13.18
CA LYS A 297 -13.59 -2.97 -13.76
C LYS A 297 -14.09 -1.97 -12.72
N GLY A 298 -13.44 -0.81 -12.63
CA GLY A 298 -13.82 0.29 -11.72
C GLY A 298 -13.60 -0.02 -10.22
N SER A 299 -12.94 -1.14 -9.90
CA SER A 299 -12.67 -1.52 -8.52
C SER A 299 -11.18 -1.73 -8.22
N VAL A 300 -10.33 -1.65 -9.23
CA VAL A 300 -8.88 -1.79 -9.10
C VAL A 300 -8.15 -0.71 -9.90
N ALA A 301 -6.97 -0.29 -9.40
CA ALA A 301 -6.07 0.62 -10.09
C ALA A 301 -4.62 0.15 -9.96
N THR A 302 -3.77 0.53 -10.92
CA THR A 302 -2.33 0.29 -10.87
C THR A 302 -1.59 1.60 -11.01
N VAL A 303 -0.80 1.92 -9.99
CA VAL A 303 0.08 3.10 -9.97
C VAL A 303 1.43 2.71 -10.57
N TYR A 304 1.82 3.36 -11.67
CA TYR A 304 3.14 3.20 -12.27
C TYR A 304 4.16 4.07 -11.52
N THR A 305 5.00 3.44 -10.70
CA THR A 305 5.85 4.13 -9.73
C THR A 305 7.24 4.50 -10.24
N HIS A 306 7.66 4.07 -11.43
CA HIS A 306 8.98 4.37 -11.95
C HIS A 306 9.30 5.88 -11.96
N PRO A 307 8.44 6.78 -12.48
CA PRO A 307 8.72 8.22 -12.47
C PRO A 307 8.62 8.86 -11.08
N LEU A 308 8.05 8.15 -10.11
CA LEU A 308 7.87 8.62 -8.73
C LEU A 308 9.03 8.21 -7.82
N SER A 309 9.87 7.28 -8.29
CA SER A 309 10.89 6.63 -7.49
C SER A 309 12.27 7.27 -7.71
N MET A 310 12.94 7.54 -6.61
CA MET A 310 14.28 8.13 -6.55
C MET A 310 15.19 7.25 -5.69
N GLY A 311 16.49 7.40 -5.88
CA GLY A 311 17.50 6.61 -5.18
C GLY A 311 17.87 5.34 -5.94
N SER A 312 17.89 4.20 -5.28
CA SER A 312 18.27 2.92 -5.88
C SER A 312 17.05 2.04 -6.19
N SER A 313 17.28 0.76 -6.49
CA SER A 313 16.20 -0.21 -6.76
C SER A 313 15.46 -0.67 -5.50
N SER A 314 14.34 -1.37 -5.69
CA SER A 314 13.46 -1.84 -4.61
C SER A 314 14.13 -2.79 -3.62
N ASN A 315 15.05 -3.67 -4.08
CA ASN A 315 15.79 -4.55 -3.18
C ASN A 315 16.76 -3.82 -2.25
N ALA A 316 17.23 -2.64 -2.63
CA ALA A 316 17.99 -1.74 -1.77
C ALA A 316 17.11 -0.67 -1.11
N HIS A 317 15.77 -0.86 -1.12
CA HIS A 317 14.79 0.03 -0.51
C HIS A 317 14.96 1.49 -0.96
N TYR A 318 15.23 1.69 -2.25
CA TYR A 318 15.45 3.01 -2.87
C TYR A 318 16.53 3.84 -2.17
N GLY A 319 17.54 3.19 -1.57
CA GLY A 319 18.60 3.86 -0.79
C GLY A 319 18.09 4.55 0.49
N GLY A 320 16.86 4.28 0.87
CA GLY A 320 16.17 4.97 1.98
C GLY A 320 15.67 6.36 1.59
N ASN A 321 15.50 6.67 0.30
CA ASN A 321 14.99 7.96 -0.18
C ASN A 321 13.51 8.13 0.24
N ALA A 322 13.25 9.08 1.13
CA ALA A 322 11.91 9.33 1.68
C ALA A 322 10.94 9.87 0.62
N LYS A 323 11.44 10.62 -0.39
CA LYS A 323 10.59 11.15 -1.47
C LYS A 323 9.93 10.01 -2.26
N THR A 324 10.62 8.89 -2.47
CA THR A 324 10.02 7.72 -3.11
C THR A 324 8.80 7.22 -2.32
N TYR A 325 8.93 7.05 -1.01
CA TYR A 325 7.82 6.56 -0.16
C TYR A 325 6.66 7.56 -0.08
N MET A 326 6.96 8.86 -0.01
CA MET A 326 5.94 9.90 -0.01
C MET A 326 5.21 9.97 -1.35
N ASN A 327 5.93 10.04 -2.47
CA ASN A 327 5.34 10.14 -3.81
C ASN A 327 4.49 8.93 -4.15
N VAL A 328 4.99 7.71 -3.87
CA VAL A 328 4.24 6.48 -4.08
C VAL A 328 3.01 6.41 -3.17
N GLY A 329 3.17 6.80 -1.90
CA GLY A 329 2.06 6.85 -0.95
C GLY A 329 0.95 7.83 -1.38
N LEU A 330 1.32 9.04 -1.81
CA LEU A 330 0.37 10.04 -2.32
C LEU A 330 -0.36 9.53 -3.57
N ALA A 331 0.37 8.98 -4.54
CA ALA A 331 -0.23 8.45 -5.76
C ALA A 331 -1.15 7.24 -5.50
N MET A 332 -0.81 6.37 -4.54
CA MET A 332 -1.68 5.27 -4.14
C MET A 332 -2.94 5.76 -3.42
N GLY A 333 -2.81 6.79 -2.57
CA GLY A 333 -3.94 7.45 -1.90
C GLY A 333 -4.89 8.11 -2.90
N GLU A 334 -4.36 8.85 -3.86
CA GLU A 334 -5.12 9.47 -4.94
C GLU A 334 -5.88 8.43 -5.78
N ALA A 335 -5.19 7.38 -6.25
CA ALA A 335 -5.83 6.30 -7.01
C ALA A 335 -6.93 5.58 -6.20
N MET A 336 -6.76 5.44 -4.88
CA MET A 336 -7.79 4.90 -4.01
C MET A 336 -9.01 5.81 -3.96
N LEU A 337 -8.83 7.12 -3.81
CA LEU A 337 -9.92 8.10 -3.80
C LEU A 337 -10.69 8.13 -5.12
N GLU A 338 -10.00 8.09 -6.26
CA GLU A 338 -10.64 8.01 -7.57
C GLU A 338 -11.54 6.78 -7.69
N LEU A 339 -11.07 5.61 -7.21
CA LEU A 339 -11.88 4.38 -7.20
C LEU A 339 -13.09 4.47 -6.27
N LEU A 340 -12.95 5.12 -5.10
CA LEU A 340 -14.04 5.29 -4.13
C LEU A 340 -15.12 6.27 -4.64
N GLN A 341 -14.72 7.29 -5.38
CA GLN A 341 -15.61 8.31 -5.97
C GLN A 341 -16.26 7.85 -7.28
N ALA A 342 -15.67 6.86 -7.96
CA ALA A 342 -16.25 6.34 -9.19
C ALA A 342 -17.64 5.77 -8.92
N LYS A 343 -18.68 6.39 -9.50
CA LYS A 343 -20.04 5.88 -9.41
C LYS A 343 -20.07 4.45 -9.95
N LYS A 344 -20.75 3.53 -9.24
CA LYS A 344 -21.08 2.20 -9.79
C LYS A 344 -21.89 2.45 -11.07
N ARG A 345 -21.26 2.25 -12.23
CA ARG A 345 -21.94 2.30 -13.53
C ARG A 345 -22.48 0.93 -13.89
#